data_caf55151c51f7fda759daddd23223d14
#
_entry.id   caf55151c51f7fda759daddd23223d14
#
_cell.length_a   1.000
_cell.length_b   1.000
_cell.length_c   1.000
_cell.angle_alpha   90.00
_cell.angle_beta   90.00
_cell.angle_gamma   90.00
#
_symmetry.space_group_name_H-M   'P 1'
#
loop_
_entity.id
_entity.type
_entity.pdbx_description
1 polymer ?
#
loop_
_entity_poly.entity_id
_entity_poly.type
_entity_poly.pdbx_seq_one_letter_code
_entity_poly.pdbx_strand_id
1 'polypeptide(L)'
;MKTRNFVNTGRAVSEIGLGCWQLGADWGHVSDNEALSILETAVDHGVTFFDTADVYGAGRSETLIAKFLRGRQEDVFVATKIGRQNYPGPYTTDTMRQHIHDCCRRLGVDALDLVQLHCIPKGVMASGEVFDSLRTFKQEGWIKNFGASVESMDEALMILEQPGLTSLQIIFNIFRQKPIHSLFDKAMAQNVGIIVRLPLASGLLAGKFTRETKFAKDDHRNYNADGNAFNVGETFAGLPLAKGAELAELIKAFVPEGMTMAQFSQRWILDHDAVSTVITGASQPSQVLANTAVSELPRLSKETHSQLAAIYESSIQEHIRGLV
;
A
#
# COMPACT_ATOMS: atom_id res chain seq x y z
N MET A 1 -11.03 -0.90 -16.45
CA MET A 1 -10.66 -0.60 -15.04
C MET A 1 -11.90 -0.15 -14.28
N LYS A 2 -12.25 -0.83 -13.20
CA LYS A 2 -13.33 -0.44 -12.29
C LYS A 2 -12.85 0.59 -11.28
N THR A 3 -13.79 1.40 -10.78
CA THR A 3 -13.51 2.39 -9.74
C THR A 3 -14.31 2.10 -8.48
N ARG A 4 -13.81 2.55 -7.33
CA ARG A 4 -14.47 2.45 -6.04
C ARG A 4 -14.53 3.82 -5.38
N ASN A 5 -15.59 4.06 -4.64
CA ASN A 5 -15.73 5.31 -3.90
C ASN A 5 -14.68 5.39 -2.79
N PHE A 6 -13.92 6.46 -2.78
CA PHE A 6 -13.06 6.84 -1.69
C PHE A 6 -13.80 7.87 -0.85
N VAL A 7 -14.77 7.36 -0.09
CA VAL A 7 -15.98 8.08 0.35
C VAL A 7 -15.70 9.46 0.95
N ASN A 8 -14.85 9.54 1.98
CA ASN A 8 -14.57 10.81 2.67
C ASN A 8 -13.76 11.82 1.83
N THR A 9 -13.31 11.44 0.64
CA THR A 9 -12.64 12.37 -0.30
C THR A 9 -13.61 12.99 -1.31
N GLY A 10 -14.81 12.44 -1.44
CA GLY A 10 -15.75 12.79 -2.50
C GLY A 10 -15.33 12.33 -3.89
N ARG A 11 -14.32 11.45 -4.01
CA ARG A 11 -13.79 10.97 -5.29
C ARG A 11 -13.92 9.45 -5.43
N ALA A 12 -14.02 8.99 -6.66
CA ALA A 12 -13.81 7.61 -7.01
C ALA A 12 -12.37 7.41 -7.51
N VAL A 13 -11.76 6.31 -7.12
CA VAL A 13 -10.40 5.93 -7.54
C VAL A 13 -10.42 4.55 -8.18
N SER A 14 -9.44 4.26 -9.04
CA SER A 14 -9.28 2.93 -9.61
C SER A 14 -9.06 1.89 -8.49
N GLU A 15 -9.71 0.73 -8.60
CA GLU A 15 -9.57 -0.34 -7.60
C GLU A 15 -8.17 -0.99 -7.60
N ILE A 16 -7.40 -0.81 -8.68
CA ILE A 16 -5.96 -1.03 -8.74
C ILE A 16 -5.29 0.32 -8.84
N GLY A 17 -4.46 0.64 -7.84
CA GLY A 17 -3.58 1.80 -7.80
C GLY A 17 -2.13 1.41 -8.09
N LEU A 18 -1.31 2.41 -8.41
CA LEU A 18 0.12 2.23 -8.60
C LEU A 18 0.89 2.57 -7.31
N GLY A 19 1.58 1.58 -6.73
CA GLY A 19 2.58 1.81 -5.69
C GLY A 19 3.89 2.29 -6.34
N CYS A 20 4.34 3.47 -5.94
CA CYS A 20 5.48 4.16 -6.57
C CYS A 20 6.80 4.01 -5.80
N TRP A 21 6.91 3.05 -4.90
CA TRP A 21 8.15 2.80 -4.16
C TRP A 21 9.30 2.41 -5.11
N GLN A 22 9.03 1.56 -6.11
CA GLN A 22 10.01 1.17 -7.12
C GLN A 22 10.56 2.36 -7.91
N LEU A 23 9.79 3.42 -8.07
CA LEU A 23 10.25 4.65 -8.74
C LEU A 23 11.30 5.39 -7.91
N GLY A 24 11.39 5.14 -6.60
CA GLY A 24 12.47 5.61 -5.73
C GLY A 24 13.82 4.92 -5.98
N ALA A 25 13.84 3.81 -6.73
CA ALA A 25 14.99 2.94 -6.97
C ALA A 25 15.46 2.12 -5.74
N ASP A 26 14.61 1.98 -4.70
CA ASP A 26 14.91 1.22 -3.48
C ASP A 26 14.71 -0.30 -3.64
N TRP A 27 14.25 -0.76 -4.81
CA TRP A 27 14.00 -2.16 -5.19
C TRP A 27 14.83 -2.61 -6.40
N GLY A 28 16.00 -2.01 -6.59
CA GLY A 28 16.82 -2.14 -7.78
C GLY A 28 16.69 -0.92 -8.69
N HIS A 29 17.56 -0.83 -9.68
CA HIS A 29 17.64 0.33 -10.54
C HIS A 29 16.44 0.41 -11.50
N VAL A 30 15.70 1.53 -11.44
CA VAL A 30 14.69 1.94 -12.41
C VAL A 30 15.09 3.32 -12.92
N SER A 31 15.41 3.41 -14.21
CA SER A 31 15.75 4.70 -14.85
C SER A 31 14.55 5.65 -14.90
N ASP A 32 14.77 6.94 -15.09
CA ASP A 32 13.69 7.92 -15.22
C ASP A 32 12.77 7.63 -16.40
N ASN A 33 13.32 7.14 -17.52
CA ASN A 33 12.52 6.80 -18.69
C ASN A 33 11.63 5.58 -18.44
N GLU A 34 12.14 4.55 -17.77
CA GLU A 34 11.35 3.40 -17.35
C GLU A 34 10.25 3.82 -16.36
N ALA A 35 10.58 4.66 -15.38
CA ALA A 35 9.62 5.19 -14.42
C ALA A 35 8.49 5.96 -15.12
N LEU A 36 8.81 6.83 -16.06
CA LEU A 36 7.81 7.57 -16.84
C LEU A 36 6.95 6.64 -17.70
N SER A 37 7.55 5.61 -18.31
CA SER A 37 6.81 4.59 -19.08
C SER A 37 5.86 3.77 -18.20
N ILE A 38 6.23 3.46 -16.96
CA ILE A 38 5.38 2.80 -15.97
C ILE A 38 4.18 3.69 -15.62
N LEU A 39 4.40 4.98 -15.33
CA LEU A 39 3.34 5.95 -15.02
C LEU A 39 2.38 6.13 -16.19
N GLU A 40 2.92 6.28 -17.42
CA GLU A 40 2.13 6.38 -18.65
C GLU A 40 1.27 5.14 -18.87
N THR A 41 1.87 3.95 -18.82
CA THR A 41 1.13 2.69 -18.97
C THR A 41 0.02 2.55 -17.90
N ALA A 42 0.27 3.02 -16.67
CA ALA A 42 -0.73 2.97 -15.62
C ALA A 42 -1.95 3.84 -15.95
N VAL A 43 -1.73 5.09 -16.34
CA VAL A 43 -2.82 6.02 -16.69
C VAL A 43 -3.57 5.57 -17.94
N ASP A 44 -2.87 5.13 -18.98
CA ASP A 44 -3.46 4.63 -20.23
C ASP A 44 -4.36 3.40 -20.00
N HIS A 45 -4.13 2.65 -18.90
CA HIS A 45 -4.96 1.50 -18.49
C HIS A 45 -5.94 1.84 -17.36
N GLY A 46 -6.20 3.14 -17.13
CA GLY A 46 -7.25 3.63 -16.26
C GLY A 46 -6.89 3.65 -14.77
N VAL A 47 -5.60 3.60 -14.40
CA VAL A 47 -5.17 3.84 -13.02
C VAL A 47 -5.30 5.33 -12.72
N THR A 48 -6.06 5.64 -11.67
CA THR A 48 -6.29 7.01 -11.19
C THR A 48 -5.80 7.24 -9.76
N PHE A 49 -5.07 6.30 -9.19
CA PHE A 49 -4.54 6.40 -7.82
C PHE A 49 -3.04 6.06 -7.81
N PHE A 50 -2.21 7.02 -7.41
CA PHE A 50 -0.78 6.83 -7.20
C PHE A 50 -0.45 6.95 -5.72
N ASP A 51 0.33 6.00 -5.19
CA ASP A 51 0.81 6.00 -3.81
C ASP A 51 2.33 6.17 -3.77
N THR A 52 2.79 7.27 -3.22
CA THR A 52 4.21 7.61 -3.04
C THR A 52 4.55 7.92 -1.59
N ALA A 53 5.75 8.41 -1.32
CA ALA A 53 6.19 8.90 -0.01
C ALA A 53 7.40 9.83 -0.16
N ASP A 54 7.61 10.71 0.84
CA ASP A 54 8.75 11.62 0.94
C ASP A 54 10.10 10.89 0.97
N VAL A 55 10.15 9.68 1.56
CA VAL A 55 11.36 8.86 1.68
C VAL A 55 11.66 8.03 0.42
N TYR A 56 10.73 7.86 -0.52
CA TYR A 56 10.97 7.01 -1.70
C TYR A 56 12.00 7.64 -2.64
N GLY A 57 13.24 7.11 -2.59
CA GLY A 57 14.38 7.67 -3.28
C GLY A 57 14.67 9.12 -2.85
N ALA A 58 14.47 9.46 -1.56
CA ALA A 58 14.64 10.82 -1.03
C ALA A 58 13.82 11.88 -1.82
N GLY A 59 12.58 11.54 -2.19
CA GLY A 59 11.67 12.41 -2.95
C GLY A 59 11.75 12.25 -4.47
N ARG A 60 12.60 11.36 -4.99
CA ARG A 60 12.69 11.06 -6.43
C ARG A 60 11.34 10.61 -7.00
N SER A 61 10.64 9.74 -6.28
CA SER A 61 9.33 9.23 -6.71
C SER A 61 8.31 10.36 -6.88
N GLU A 62 8.21 11.29 -5.92
CA GLU A 62 7.33 12.47 -6.02
C GLU A 62 7.71 13.38 -7.19
N THR A 63 9.01 13.61 -7.40
CA THR A 63 9.51 14.43 -8.52
C THR A 63 9.21 13.83 -9.89
N LEU A 64 9.30 12.49 -10.04
CA LEU A 64 8.94 11.77 -11.27
C LEU A 64 7.44 11.82 -11.55
N ILE A 65 6.59 11.68 -10.51
CA ILE A 65 5.14 11.85 -10.63
C ILE A 65 4.82 13.28 -11.10
N ALA A 66 5.42 14.29 -10.49
CA ALA A 66 5.23 15.70 -10.90
C ALA A 66 5.65 15.94 -12.36
N LYS A 67 6.82 15.40 -12.76
CA LYS A 67 7.31 15.50 -14.14
C LYS A 67 6.33 14.84 -15.12
N PHE A 68 5.77 13.69 -14.76
CA PHE A 68 4.81 12.97 -15.57
C PHE A 68 3.48 13.70 -15.70
N LEU A 69 2.93 14.23 -14.59
CA LEU A 69 1.62 14.89 -14.58
C LEU A 69 1.64 16.30 -15.18
N ARG A 70 2.82 16.91 -15.37
CA ARG A 70 2.94 18.26 -15.91
C ARG A 70 2.38 18.37 -17.31
N GLY A 71 1.33 19.19 -17.47
CA GLY A 71 0.66 19.42 -18.74
C GLY A 71 -0.29 18.32 -19.19
N ARG A 72 -0.51 17.30 -18.35
CA ARG A 72 -1.51 16.26 -18.59
C ARG A 72 -2.89 16.69 -18.05
N GLN A 73 -3.94 16.11 -18.61
CA GLN A 73 -5.33 16.44 -18.27
C GLN A 73 -5.97 15.38 -17.38
N GLU A 74 -5.30 14.25 -17.19
CA GLU A 74 -5.81 13.13 -16.44
C GLU A 74 -5.89 13.46 -14.94
N ASP A 75 -7.04 13.16 -14.35
CA ASP A 75 -7.32 13.42 -12.94
C ASP A 75 -6.82 12.24 -12.08
N VAL A 76 -5.53 12.27 -11.75
CA VAL A 76 -4.89 11.27 -10.90
C VAL A 76 -4.89 11.75 -9.44
N PHE A 77 -5.41 10.92 -8.54
CA PHE A 77 -5.35 11.13 -7.10
C PHE A 77 -3.99 10.67 -6.56
N VAL A 78 -3.21 11.58 -5.99
CA VAL A 78 -1.87 11.29 -5.48
C VAL A 78 -1.88 11.25 -3.95
N ALA A 79 -1.62 10.07 -3.38
CA ALA A 79 -1.36 9.89 -1.96
C ALA A 79 0.15 9.91 -1.71
N THR A 80 0.61 10.77 -0.81
CA THR A 80 1.99 10.75 -0.31
C THR A 80 2.02 10.46 1.19
N LYS A 81 3.21 10.25 1.75
CA LYS A 81 3.39 9.91 3.16
C LYS A 81 4.51 10.73 3.76
N ILE A 82 4.39 11.04 5.05
CA ILE A 82 5.38 11.78 5.84
C ILE A 82 5.63 11.10 7.19
N GLY A 83 6.75 11.40 7.80
CA GLY A 83 7.08 11.01 9.18
C GLY A 83 8.08 9.88 9.30
N ARG A 84 8.20 8.97 8.33
CA ARG A 84 9.19 7.88 8.41
C ARG A 84 10.63 8.40 8.39
N GLN A 85 10.89 9.50 7.72
CA GLN A 85 12.20 10.17 7.72
C GLN A 85 12.65 10.58 9.12
N ASN A 86 11.71 10.91 10.01
CA ASN A 86 11.99 11.38 11.37
C ASN A 86 11.94 10.25 12.42
N TYR A 87 11.68 9.00 11.99
CA TYR A 87 11.54 7.88 12.94
C TYR A 87 12.79 7.74 13.83
N PRO A 88 12.68 7.64 15.17
CA PRO A 88 11.43 7.60 15.98
C PRO A 88 10.85 8.97 16.38
N GLY A 89 11.34 10.08 15.88
CA GLY A 89 10.91 11.45 16.16
C GLY A 89 12.01 12.48 15.97
N PRO A 90 11.73 13.80 16.15
CA PRO A 90 10.49 14.38 16.67
C PRO A 90 9.37 14.54 15.60
N TYR A 91 8.10 14.58 16.06
CA TYR A 91 6.90 14.79 15.22
C TYR A 91 6.17 16.07 15.66
N THR A 92 6.88 17.18 15.67
CA THR A 92 6.26 18.49 15.99
C THR A 92 5.46 19.02 14.82
N THR A 93 4.51 19.91 15.07
CA THR A 93 3.74 20.59 14.01
C THR A 93 4.67 21.24 13.00
N ASP A 94 5.77 21.88 13.44
CA ASP A 94 6.71 22.56 12.54
C ASP A 94 7.47 21.57 11.65
N THR A 95 7.96 20.46 12.21
CA THR A 95 8.63 19.43 11.40
C THR A 95 7.70 18.79 10.38
N MET A 96 6.46 18.49 10.77
CA MET A 96 5.46 17.94 9.85
C MET A 96 5.07 18.95 8.76
N ARG A 97 4.93 20.24 9.13
CA ARG A 97 4.67 21.34 8.17
C ARG A 97 5.77 21.43 7.11
N GLN A 98 7.04 21.36 7.53
CA GLN A 98 8.16 21.38 6.61
C GLN A 98 8.11 20.21 5.62
N HIS A 99 7.81 18.99 6.09
CA HIS A 99 7.64 17.82 5.21
C HIS A 99 6.52 18.00 4.19
N ILE A 100 5.36 18.55 4.62
CA ILE A 100 4.24 18.84 3.72
C ILE A 100 4.61 19.85 2.66
N HIS A 101 5.26 20.96 3.02
CA HIS A 101 5.73 21.96 2.07
C HIS A 101 6.74 21.37 1.06
N ASP A 102 7.62 20.52 1.53
CA ASP A 102 8.59 19.85 0.68
C ASP A 102 7.92 18.86 -0.29
N CYS A 103 6.89 18.12 0.15
CA CYS A 103 6.07 17.27 -0.72
C CYS A 103 5.32 18.11 -1.77
N CYS A 104 4.65 19.20 -1.36
CA CYS A 104 3.98 20.13 -2.29
C CYS A 104 4.93 20.63 -3.37
N ARG A 105 6.15 21.08 -2.97
CA ARG A 105 7.18 21.56 -3.89
C ARG A 105 7.65 20.47 -4.86
N ARG A 106 7.90 19.24 -4.39
CA ARG A 106 8.34 18.12 -5.24
C ARG A 106 7.26 17.65 -6.20
N LEU A 107 6.01 17.58 -5.73
CA LEU A 107 4.85 17.22 -6.56
C LEU A 107 4.37 18.37 -7.46
N GLY A 108 4.78 19.62 -7.17
CA GLY A 108 4.42 20.80 -7.95
C GLY A 108 2.94 21.17 -7.80
N VAL A 109 2.38 21.01 -6.61
CA VAL A 109 0.96 21.28 -6.27
C VAL A 109 0.83 22.25 -5.10
N ASP A 110 -0.26 23.01 -5.06
CA ASP A 110 -0.57 23.92 -3.95
C ASP A 110 -1.12 23.15 -2.72
N ALA A 111 -1.80 22.03 -2.95
CA ALA A 111 -2.35 21.19 -1.91
C ALA A 111 -2.26 19.69 -2.27
N LEU A 112 -1.85 18.88 -1.30
CA LEU A 112 -1.74 17.42 -1.45
C LEU A 112 -3.14 16.79 -1.38
N ASP A 113 -3.45 15.83 -2.26
CA ASP A 113 -4.74 15.14 -2.25
C ASP A 113 -4.93 14.29 -0.99
N LEU A 114 -3.90 13.55 -0.58
CA LEU A 114 -3.89 12.75 0.63
C LEU A 114 -2.48 12.69 1.22
N VAL A 115 -2.36 13.02 2.51
CA VAL A 115 -1.15 12.81 3.30
C VAL A 115 -1.39 11.69 4.30
N GLN A 116 -0.50 10.72 4.37
CA GLN A 116 -0.56 9.63 5.32
C GLN A 116 0.62 9.67 6.29
N LEU A 117 0.37 9.43 7.59
CA LEU A 117 1.45 9.13 8.54
C LEU A 117 2.12 7.81 8.14
N HIS A 118 3.44 7.79 8.02
CA HIS A 118 4.18 6.67 7.44
C HIS A 118 4.75 5.74 8.51
N CYS A 119 3.91 4.86 9.07
CA CYS A 119 4.31 3.88 10.10
C CYS A 119 5.11 4.53 11.23
N ILE A 120 4.61 5.63 11.77
CA ILE A 120 5.23 6.34 12.91
C ILE A 120 4.91 5.61 14.22
N PRO A 121 5.67 5.84 15.32
CA PRO A 121 5.47 5.11 16.54
C PRO A 121 4.04 5.19 17.10
N LYS A 122 3.47 4.04 17.52
CA LYS A 122 2.11 3.92 18.07
C LYS A 122 1.85 4.95 19.19
N GLY A 123 2.82 5.19 20.09
CA GLY A 123 2.67 6.17 21.18
C GLY A 123 2.49 7.60 20.69
N VAL A 124 3.13 7.96 19.57
CA VAL A 124 2.96 9.28 18.94
C VAL A 124 1.57 9.42 18.34
N MET A 125 1.07 8.39 17.68
CA MET A 125 -0.30 8.40 17.15
C MET A 125 -1.34 8.42 18.28
N ALA A 126 -1.08 7.71 19.38
CA ALA A 126 -1.98 7.64 20.53
C ALA A 126 -2.12 8.97 21.27
N SER A 127 -1.12 9.87 21.24
CA SER A 127 -1.25 11.21 21.84
C SER A 127 -2.27 12.10 21.14
N GLY A 128 -2.54 11.84 19.85
CA GLY A 128 -3.48 12.62 19.05
C GLY A 128 -2.90 13.91 18.46
N GLU A 129 -1.79 14.43 18.98
CA GLU A 129 -1.20 15.72 18.57
C GLU A 129 -0.83 15.79 17.09
N VAL A 130 -0.35 14.67 16.53
CA VAL A 130 -0.03 14.58 15.09
C VAL A 130 -1.28 14.71 14.21
N PHE A 131 -2.43 14.23 14.69
CA PHE A 131 -3.71 14.38 13.98
C PHE A 131 -4.28 15.79 14.12
N ASP A 132 -4.05 16.46 15.26
CA ASP A 132 -4.37 17.90 15.43
C ASP A 132 -3.58 18.74 14.43
N SER A 133 -2.31 18.44 14.26
CA SER A 133 -1.46 19.08 13.25
C SER A 133 -1.99 18.84 11.83
N LEU A 134 -2.38 17.61 11.48
CA LEU A 134 -2.96 17.31 10.16
C LEU A 134 -4.29 18.03 9.92
N ARG A 135 -5.15 18.15 10.95
CA ARG A 135 -6.39 18.95 10.88
C ARG A 135 -6.09 20.43 10.62
N THR A 136 -5.07 20.97 11.29
CA THR A 136 -4.61 22.34 11.07
C THR A 136 -4.15 22.55 9.63
N PHE A 137 -3.32 21.64 9.08
CA PHE A 137 -2.84 21.74 7.69
C PHE A 137 -3.97 21.62 6.67
N LYS A 138 -5.01 20.83 6.98
CA LYS A 138 -6.22 20.77 6.16
C LYS A 138 -6.99 22.09 6.19
N GLN A 139 -7.13 22.71 7.35
CA GLN A 139 -7.78 24.02 7.50
C GLN A 139 -7.00 25.15 6.78
N GLU A 140 -5.68 25.08 6.81
CA GLU A 140 -4.80 26.00 6.10
C GLU A 140 -4.76 25.76 4.59
N GLY A 141 -5.31 24.67 4.09
CA GLY A 141 -5.40 24.34 2.66
C GLY A 141 -4.16 23.65 2.07
N TRP A 142 -3.19 23.22 2.89
CA TRP A 142 -2.00 22.50 2.42
C TRP A 142 -2.26 21.05 2.06
N ILE A 143 -3.27 20.44 2.68
CA ILE A 143 -3.70 19.08 2.41
C ILE A 143 -5.21 19.04 2.26
N LYS A 144 -5.72 18.21 1.34
CA LYS A 144 -7.16 18.00 1.16
C LYS A 144 -7.68 16.92 2.11
N ASN A 145 -6.90 15.87 2.33
CA ASN A 145 -7.25 14.72 3.12
C ASN A 145 -6.04 14.20 3.90
N PHE A 146 -6.30 13.48 4.99
CA PHE A 146 -5.24 12.79 5.73
C PHE A 146 -5.65 11.39 6.16
N GLY A 147 -4.65 10.54 6.33
CA GLY A 147 -4.78 9.15 6.74
C GLY A 147 -3.51 8.66 7.44
N ALA A 148 -3.40 7.34 7.59
CA ALA A 148 -2.19 6.74 8.11
C ALA A 148 -1.91 5.37 7.47
N SER A 149 -0.64 5.08 7.22
CA SER A 149 -0.13 3.74 6.97
C SER A 149 0.31 3.15 8.30
N VAL A 150 -0.21 1.99 8.64
CA VAL A 150 0.00 1.34 9.92
C VAL A 150 0.57 -0.07 9.76
N GLU A 151 1.13 -0.61 10.85
CA GLU A 151 1.78 -1.91 10.86
C GLU A 151 0.93 -2.99 11.53
N SER A 152 0.01 -2.59 12.43
CA SER A 152 -0.85 -3.52 13.17
C SER A 152 -2.31 -3.13 13.13
N MET A 153 -3.18 -4.12 13.43
CA MET A 153 -4.62 -3.87 13.57
C MET A 153 -4.93 -3.06 14.82
N ASP A 154 -4.13 -3.18 15.87
CA ASP A 154 -4.28 -2.36 17.08
C ASP A 154 -4.07 -0.88 16.77
N GLU A 155 -3.06 -0.55 15.95
CA GLU A 155 -2.85 0.81 15.48
C GLU A 155 -4.02 1.28 14.60
N ALA A 156 -4.45 0.45 13.65
CA ALA A 156 -5.56 0.76 12.76
C ALA A 156 -6.84 1.08 13.54
N LEU A 157 -7.19 0.24 14.52
CA LEU A 157 -8.38 0.43 15.35
C LEU A 157 -8.29 1.67 16.25
N MET A 158 -7.11 1.92 16.83
CA MET A 158 -6.87 3.09 17.67
C MET A 158 -7.06 4.40 16.90
N ILE A 159 -6.52 4.49 15.68
CA ILE A 159 -6.60 5.74 14.90
C ILE A 159 -7.88 5.87 14.10
N LEU A 160 -8.64 4.80 13.92
CA LEU A 160 -9.94 4.83 13.26
C LEU A 160 -10.90 5.82 13.95
N GLU A 161 -10.76 6.02 15.24
CA GLU A 161 -11.55 6.97 16.05
C GLU A 161 -11.14 8.44 15.86
N GLN A 162 -10.09 8.74 15.07
CA GLN A 162 -9.62 10.11 14.86
C GLN A 162 -10.58 10.90 13.96
N PRO A 163 -11.14 12.04 14.45
CA PRO A 163 -12.03 12.85 13.64
C PRO A 163 -11.38 13.33 12.34
N GLY A 164 -12.08 13.11 11.22
CA GLY A 164 -11.61 13.55 9.91
C GLY A 164 -10.61 12.61 9.23
N LEU A 165 -10.32 11.45 9.82
CA LEU A 165 -9.52 10.42 9.17
C LEU A 165 -10.20 9.97 7.86
N THR A 166 -9.44 9.96 6.77
CA THR A 166 -9.98 9.63 5.45
C THR A 166 -9.61 8.21 5.02
N SER A 167 -8.42 7.75 5.39
CA SER A 167 -7.91 6.45 4.96
C SER A 167 -7.03 5.76 5.98
N LEU A 168 -7.01 4.44 5.87
CA LEU A 168 -6.02 3.55 6.48
C LEU A 168 -5.31 2.77 5.40
N GLN A 169 -3.97 2.81 5.40
CA GLN A 169 -3.17 1.95 4.56
C GLN A 169 -2.62 0.79 5.38
N ILE A 170 -2.97 -0.43 4.99
CA ILE A 170 -2.70 -1.65 5.77
C ILE A 170 -2.07 -2.75 4.91
N ILE A 171 -1.38 -3.68 5.55
CA ILE A 171 -0.98 -4.94 4.94
C ILE A 171 -2.19 -5.88 4.94
N PHE A 172 -2.66 -6.24 3.74
CA PHE A 172 -3.75 -7.19 3.57
C PHE A 172 -3.51 -8.05 2.33
N ASN A 173 -3.45 -9.35 2.51
CA ASN A 173 -3.29 -10.35 1.46
C ASN A 173 -3.66 -11.73 2.01
N ILE A 174 -3.59 -12.79 1.20
CA ILE A 174 -3.96 -14.15 1.59
C ILE A 174 -3.21 -14.64 2.84
N PHE A 175 -1.99 -14.13 3.09
CA PHE A 175 -1.20 -14.44 4.30
C PHE A 175 -1.48 -13.50 5.49
N ARG A 176 -2.30 -12.47 5.34
CA ARG A 176 -2.61 -11.47 6.38
C ARG A 176 -4.10 -11.14 6.35
N GLN A 177 -4.94 -12.03 6.91
CA GLN A 177 -6.40 -11.94 6.81
C GLN A 177 -7.10 -11.30 8.02
N LYS A 178 -6.38 -10.99 9.09
CA LYS A 178 -6.93 -10.41 10.33
C LYS A 178 -7.84 -9.17 10.11
N PRO A 179 -7.56 -8.26 9.13
CA PRO A 179 -8.44 -7.12 8.86
C PRO A 179 -9.88 -7.45 8.56
N ILE A 180 -10.17 -8.63 7.97
CA ILE A 180 -11.53 -9.06 7.61
C ILE A 180 -12.46 -9.02 8.82
N HIS A 181 -12.01 -9.56 9.96
CA HIS A 181 -12.83 -9.69 11.16
C HIS A 181 -12.67 -8.55 12.16
N SER A 182 -11.55 -7.81 12.11
CA SER A 182 -11.24 -6.80 13.12
C SER A 182 -11.52 -5.37 12.68
N LEU A 183 -11.37 -5.06 11.37
CA LEU A 183 -11.31 -3.68 10.88
C LEU A 183 -12.37 -3.33 9.83
N PHE A 184 -12.65 -4.20 8.86
CA PHE A 184 -13.36 -3.83 7.63
C PHE A 184 -14.76 -3.26 7.89
N ASP A 185 -15.58 -3.92 8.71
CA ASP A 185 -16.94 -3.43 9.02
C ASP A 185 -16.90 -2.07 9.71
N LYS A 186 -15.93 -1.86 10.60
CA LYS A 186 -15.77 -0.59 11.33
C LYS A 186 -15.32 0.54 10.39
N ALA A 187 -14.37 0.26 9.50
CA ALA A 187 -13.89 1.24 8.53
C ALA A 187 -15.01 1.64 7.55
N MET A 188 -15.80 0.68 7.06
CA MET A 188 -16.97 0.95 6.22
C MET A 188 -18.02 1.79 6.95
N ALA A 189 -18.33 1.46 8.20
CA ALA A 189 -19.32 2.21 9.00
C ALA A 189 -18.91 3.68 9.21
N GLN A 190 -17.60 3.97 9.23
CA GLN A 190 -17.05 5.32 9.38
C GLN A 190 -16.67 5.97 8.04
N ASN A 191 -16.92 5.31 6.92
CA ASN A 191 -16.52 5.75 5.58
C ASN A 191 -15.01 5.98 5.41
N VAL A 192 -14.17 5.29 6.19
CA VAL A 192 -12.71 5.35 6.07
C VAL A 192 -12.26 4.39 4.98
N GLY A 193 -11.56 4.90 3.96
CA GLY A 193 -11.09 4.12 2.84
C GLY A 193 -9.93 3.20 3.22
N ILE A 194 -9.94 1.96 2.75
CA ILE A 194 -8.84 1.01 2.95
C ILE A 194 -7.97 0.96 1.71
N ILE A 195 -6.71 1.35 1.88
CA ILE A 195 -5.64 1.21 0.87
C ILE A 195 -4.83 -0.02 1.23
N VAL A 196 -4.78 -0.99 0.33
CA VAL A 196 -4.05 -2.24 0.58
C VAL A 196 -2.64 -2.16 0.02
N ARG A 197 -1.64 -2.27 0.89
CA ARG A 197 -0.22 -2.43 0.53
C ARG A 197 0.24 -3.87 0.66
N LEU A 198 1.34 -4.21 -0.01
CA LEU A 198 1.95 -5.56 -0.04
C LEU A 198 0.97 -6.67 -0.50
N PRO A 199 0.20 -6.45 -1.56
CA PRO A 199 -0.82 -7.41 -2.00
C PRO A 199 -0.24 -8.78 -2.38
N LEU A 200 1.03 -8.81 -2.79
CA LEU A 200 1.75 -10.03 -3.18
C LEU A 200 2.78 -10.52 -2.15
N ALA A 201 2.72 -10.03 -0.91
CA ALA A 201 3.63 -10.44 0.16
C ALA A 201 5.11 -10.43 -0.28
N SER A 202 5.59 -9.26 -0.78
CA SER A 202 6.95 -9.07 -1.36
C SER A 202 7.29 -10.03 -2.50
N GLY A 203 6.28 -10.59 -3.18
CA GLY A 203 6.41 -11.48 -4.32
C GLY A 203 6.18 -12.97 -4.03
N LEU A 204 5.99 -13.39 -2.77
CA LEU A 204 5.62 -14.77 -2.45
C LEU A 204 4.34 -15.20 -3.18
N LEU A 205 3.32 -14.36 -3.15
CA LEU A 205 2.02 -14.58 -3.80
C LEU A 205 2.04 -14.35 -5.33
N ALA A 206 3.23 -14.09 -5.90
CA ALA A 206 3.44 -14.20 -7.34
C ALA A 206 3.78 -15.63 -7.79
N GLY A 207 4.04 -16.55 -6.84
CA GLY A 207 4.25 -17.97 -7.07
C GLY A 207 5.57 -18.30 -7.76
N LYS A 208 6.59 -17.42 -7.65
CA LYS A 208 7.88 -17.58 -8.34
C LYS A 208 9.04 -17.96 -7.41
N PHE A 209 8.87 -17.88 -6.09
CA PHE A 209 9.93 -18.09 -5.12
C PHE A 209 9.94 -19.53 -4.61
N THR A 210 11.14 -20.04 -4.41
CA THR A 210 11.41 -21.29 -3.73
C THR A 210 12.15 -21.01 -2.43
N ARG A 211 12.35 -22.03 -1.59
CA ARG A 211 13.15 -21.92 -0.35
C ARG A 211 14.61 -21.54 -0.60
N GLU A 212 15.12 -21.80 -1.82
CA GLU A 212 16.49 -21.53 -2.24
C GLU A 212 16.64 -20.15 -2.93
N THR A 213 15.56 -19.42 -3.14
CA THR A 213 15.58 -18.09 -3.79
C THR A 213 16.48 -17.13 -3.00
N LYS A 214 17.37 -16.44 -3.72
CA LYS A 214 18.30 -15.46 -3.15
C LYS A 214 18.01 -14.09 -3.74
N PHE A 215 18.19 -13.06 -2.93
CA PHE A 215 18.02 -11.67 -3.31
C PHE A 215 19.35 -10.92 -3.24
N ALA A 216 19.48 -9.82 -3.96
CA ALA A 216 20.66 -8.94 -3.90
C ALA A 216 20.83 -8.36 -2.49
N LYS A 217 22.07 -7.99 -2.14
CA LYS A 217 22.38 -7.49 -0.77
C LYS A 217 21.63 -6.21 -0.41
N ASP A 218 21.39 -5.36 -1.38
CA ASP A 218 20.68 -4.09 -1.31
C ASP A 218 19.15 -4.22 -1.45
N ASP A 219 18.65 -5.44 -1.69
CA ASP A 219 17.21 -5.73 -1.73
C ASP A 219 16.66 -5.87 -0.30
N HIS A 220 15.55 -5.18 0.01
CA HIS A 220 14.93 -5.26 1.35
C HIS A 220 14.53 -6.70 1.73
N ARG A 221 14.23 -7.56 0.77
CA ARG A 221 13.94 -8.98 1.00
C ARG A 221 15.12 -9.77 1.53
N ASN A 222 16.34 -9.21 1.39
CA ASN A 222 17.56 -9.74 1.98
C ASN A 222 17.88 -9.02 3.31
N TYR A 223 18.09 -7.68 3.30
CA TYR A 223 18.55 -6.98 4.51
C TYR A 223 17.48 -6.86 5.59
N ASN A 224 16.19 -6.92 5.25
CA ASN A 224 15.08 -6.88 6.20
C ASN A 224 14.33 -8.23 6.34
N ALA A 225 14.94 -9.34 5.93
CA ALA A 225 14.33 -10.67 6.03
C ALA A 225 13.87 -11.02 7.46
N ASP A 226 14.58 -10.50 8.46
CA ASP A 226 14.34 -10.71 9.89
C ASP A 226 13.94 -9.42 10.64
N GLY A 227 13.58 -8.36 9.92
CA GLY A 227 13.13 -7.11 10.52
C GLY A 227 14.25 -6.23 11.06
N ASN A 228 15.47 -6.34 10.54
CA ASN A 228 16.64 -5.61 11.03
C ASN A 228 16.62 -4.10 10.72
N ALA A 229 15.85 -3.68 9.71
CA ALA A 229 15.76 -2.28 9.30
C ALA A 229 14.39 -1.66 9.64
N PHE A 230 13.32 -2.42 9.49
CA PHE A 230 11.95 -2.00 9.79
C PHE A 230 11.09 -3.25 10.11
N ASN A 231 9.81 -3.06 10.43
CA ASN A 231 8.93 -4.17 10.83
C ASN A 231 9.04 -5.36 9.86
N VAL A 232 9.34 -6.53 10.41
CA VAL A 232 9.45 -7.79 9.66
C VAL A 232 8.16 -8.12 8.90
N GLY A 233 7.01 -7.65 9.37
CA GLY A 233 5.72 -7.79 8.69
C GLY A 233 5.67 -7.15 7.30
N GLU A 234 6.53 -6.18 7.01
CA GLU A 234 6.65 -5.55 5.69
C GLU A 234 7.41 -6.40 4.67
N THR A 235 8.14 -7.42 5.14
CA THR A 235 8.87 -8.36 4.27
C THR A 235 8.19 -9.72 4.33
N PHE A 236 7.78 -10.24 3.18
CA PHE A 236 7.08 -11.53 3.04
C PHE A 236 5.83 -11.67 3.93
N ALA A 237 5.15 -10.57 4.24
CA ALA A 237 4.02 -10.53 5.18
C ALA A 237 4.37 -11.06 6.60
N GLY A 238 5.65 -11.02 7.00
CA GLY A 238 6.15 -11.55 8.26
C GLY A 238 6.57 -13.01 8.23
N LEU A 239 6.35 -13.71 7.13
CA LEU A 239 6.73 -15.12 7.00
C LEU A 239 8.24 -15.27 6.74
N PRO A 240 8.92 -16.29 7.29
CA PRO A 240 10.22 -16.72 6.79
C PRO A 240 10.13 -17.14 5.32
N LEU A 241 11.11 -16.79 4.47
CA LEU A 241 11.05 -17.07 3.02
C LEU A 241 10.73 -18.54 2.71
N ALA A 242 11.44 -19.48 3.35
CA ALA A 242 11.25 -20.91 3.10
C ALA A 242 9.82 -21.37 3.43
N LYS A 243 9.26 -20.89 4.55
CA LYS A 243 7.87 -21.20 4.95
C LYS A 243 6.86 -20.49 4.06
N GLY A 244 7.11 -19.24 3.72
CA GLY A 244 6.26 -18.49 2.78
C GLY A 244 6.20 -19.13 1.39
N ALA A 245 7.32 -19.66 0.88
CA ALA A 245 7.36 -20.39 -0.40
C ALA A 245 6.56 -21.71 -0.33
N GLU A 246 6.69 -22.47 0.76
CA GLU A 246 5.89 -23.69 1.01
C GLU A 246 4.37 -23.37 1.02
N LEU A 247 3.99 -22.34 1.76
CA LEU A 247 2.60 -21.89 1.84
C LEU A 247 2.07 -21.34 0.51
N ALA A 248 2.93 -20.68 -0.28
CA ALA A 248 2.59 -20.23 -1.61
C ALA A 248 2.26 -21.39 -2.56
N GLU A 249 3.00 -22.48 -2.50
CA GLU A 249 2.68 -23.70 -3.28
C GLU A 249 1.33 -24.32 -2.85
N LEU A 250 1.02 -24.29 -1.55
CA LEU A 250 -0.30 -24.72 -1.07
C LEU A 250 -1.42 -23.85 -1.65
N ILE A 251 -1.27 -22.53 -1.64
CA ILE A 251 -2.24 -21.58 -2.21
C ILE A 251 -2.40 -21.75 -3.72
N LYS A 252 -1.33 -22.09 -4.43
CA LYS A 252 -1.32 -22.26 -5.89
C LYS A 252 -2.32 -23.32 -6.38
N ALA A 253 -2.63 -24.32 -5.56
CA ALA A 253 -3.64 -25.33 -5.87
C ALA A 253 -5.06 -24.76 -6.04
N PHE A 254 -5.34 -23.56 -5.56
CA PHE A 254 -6.64 -22.89 -5.67
C PHE A 254 -6.74 -21.92 -6.84
N VAL A 255 -5.63 -21.69 -7.57
CA VAL A 255 -5.61 -20.74 -8.69
C VAL A 255 -6.37 -21.33 -9.88
N PRO A 256 -7.44 -20.66 -10.37
CA PRO A 256 -8.19 -21.16 -11.52
C PRO A 256 -7.33 -21.25 -12.78
N GLU A 257 -7.69 -22.14 -13.68
CA GLU A 257 -7.07 -22.23 -15.00
C GLU A 257 -7.18 -20.88 -15.75
N GLY A 258 -6.10 -20.48 -16.40
CA GLY A 258 -6.03 -19.21 -17.14
C GLY A 258 -5.72 -17.97 -16.27
N MET A 259 -5.60 -18.13 -14.95
CA MET A 259 -5.26 -17.04 -14.02
C MET A 259 -3.84 -17.26 -13.47
N THR A 260 -3.04 -16.21 -13.38
CA THR A 260 -1.77 -16.28 -12.66
C THR A 260 -2.01 -16.19 -11.15
N MET A 261 -1.10 -16.73 -10.33
CA MET A 261 -1.19 -16.62 -8.88
C MET A 261 -1.20 -15.15 -8.40
N ALA A 262 -0.47 -14.27 -9.05
CA ALA A 262 -0.48 -12.84 -8.75
C ALA A 262 -1.87 -12.21 -9.01
N GLN A 263 -2.50 -12.56 -10.12
CA GLN A 263 -3.87 -12.12 -10.44
C GLN A 263 -4.89 -12.68 -9.44
N PHE A 264 -4.80 -13.95 -9.12
CA PHE A 264 -5.64 -14.61 -8.12
C PHE A 264 -5.54 -13.91 -6.76
N SER A 265 -4.32 -13.64 -6.30
CA SER A 265 -4.08 -13.00 -5.01
C SER A 265 -4.63 -11.57 -4.95
N GLN A 266 -4.47 -10.79 -6.01
CA GLN A 266 -5.03 -9.46 -6.10
C GLN A 266 -6.57 -9.48 -6.25
N ARG A 267 -7.12 -10.43 -7.02
CA ARG A 267 -8.58 -10.60 -7.15
C ARG A 267 -9.20 -10.95 -5.80
N TRP A 268 -8.57 -11.85 -5.03
CA TRP A 268 -9.01 -12.17 -3.68
C TRP A 268 -9.13 -10.92 -2.80
N ILE A 269 -8.15 -10.02 -2.85
CA ILE A 269 -8.20 -8.76 -2.09
C ILE A 269 -9.37 -7.89 -2.56
N LEU A 270 -9.54 -7.73 -3.88
CA LEU A 270 -10.58 -6.90 -4.47
C LEU A 270 -12.00 -7.46 -4.26
N ASP A 271 -12.14 -8.72 -3.85
CA ASP A 271 -13.44 -9.29 -3.50
C ASP A 271 -14.00 -8.75 -2.18
N HIS A 272 -13.19 -8.05 -1.38
CA HIS A 272 -13.61 -7.41 -0.14
C HIS A 272 -14.08 -5.98 -0.41
N ASP A 273 -15.35 -5.70 -0.16
CA ASP A 273 -15.97 -4.40 -0.47
C ASP A 273 -15.42 -3.23 0.38
N ALA A 274 -14.81 -3.52 1.53
CA ALA A 274 -14.11 -2.53 2.36
C ALA A 274 -12.85 -1.95 1.69
N VAL A 275 -12.24 -2.68 0.74
CA VAL A 275 -11.01 -2.24 0.06
C VAL A 275 -11.35 -1.17 -0.98
N SER A 276 -10.78 0.03 -0.82
CA SER A 276 -10.94 1.13 -1.79
C SER A 276 -10.00 1.00 -2.98
N THR A 277 -8.73 0.66 -2.73
CA THR A 277 -7.74 0.44 -3.78
C THR A 277 -6.63 -0.49 -3.31
N VAL A 278 -6.05 -1.24 -4.24
CA VAL A 278 -4.87 -2.10 -4.02
C VAL A 278 -3.69 -1.46 -4.71
N ILE A 279 -2.68 -1.02 -3.96
CA ILE A 279 -1.48 -0.42 -4.54
C ILE A 279 -0.48 -1.52 -4.92
N THR A 280 -0.29 -1.68 -6.22
CA THR A 280 0.63 -2.67 -6.79
C THR A 280 1.88 -1.99 -7.30
N GLY A 281 3.05 -2.45 -6.87
CA GLY A 281 4.32 -1.98 -7.39
C GLY A 281 4.60 -2.57 -8.78
N ALA A 282 5.34 -1.81 -9.60
CA ALA A 282 5.84 -2.27 -10.89
C ALA A 282 7.25 -1.70 -11.14
N SER A 283 8.14 -2.51 -11.71
CA SER A 283 9.46 -2.11 -12.20
C SER A 283 9.54 -2.09 -13.73
N GLN A 284 8.45 -2.48 -14.41
CA GLN A 284 8.34 -2.44 -15.86
C GLN A 284 6.86 -2.37 -16.30
N PRO A 285 6.55 -1.79 -17.49
CA PRO A 285 5.18 -1.61 -17.98
C PRO A 285 4.36 -2.91 -18.05
N SER A 286 4.96 -4.03 -18.41
CA SER A 286 4.25 -5.33 -18.49
C SER A 286 3.65 -5.78 -17.16
N GLN A 287 4.24 -5.39 -16.03
CA GLN A 287 3.68 -5.68 -14.70
C GLN A 287 2.45 -4.80 -14.44
N VAL A 288 2.45 -3.55 -14.90
CA VAL A 288 1.27 -2.67 -14.82
C VAL A 288 0.11 -3.28 -15.59
N LEU A 289 0.35 -3.74 -16.83
CA LEU A 289 -0.67 -4.41 -17.65
C LEU A 289 -1.25 -5.65 -16.94
N ALA A 290 -0.39 -6.48 -16.38
CA ALA A 290 -0.82 -7.68 -15.66
C ALA A 290 -1.64 -7.35 -14.41
N ASN A 291 -1.27 -6.29 -13.67
CA ASN A 291 -1.96 -5.84 -12.46
C ASN A 291 -3.32 -5.22 -12.80
N THR A 292 -3.37 -4.32 -13.79
CA THR A 292 -4.62 -3.64 -14.18
C THR A 292 -5.67 -4.59 -14.75
N ALA A 293 -5.24 -5.66 -15.44
CA ALA A 293 -6.13 -6.70 -15.96
C ALA A 293 -6.93 -7.42 -14.85
N VAL A 294 -6.47 -7.40 -13.60
CA VAL A 294 -7.17 -8.02 -12.45
C VAL A 294 -8.56 -7.40 -12.23
N SER A 295 -8.73 -6.12 -12.53
CA SER A 295 -10.00 -5.42 -12.41
C SER A 295 -11.13 -6.05 -13.23
N GLU A 296 -10.81 -6.69 -14.34
CA GLU A 296 -11.81 -7.31 -15.22
C GLU A 296 -12.07 -8.80 -14.89
N LEU A 297 -11.28 -9.39 -14.00
CA LEU A 297 -11.47 -10.78 -13.61
C LEU A 297 -12.76 -10.95 -12.78
N PRO A 298 -13.44 -12.10 -12.91
CA PRO A 298 -14.61 -12.41 -12.09
C PRO A 298 -14.21 -12.56 -10.62
N ARG A 299 -15.16 -12.31 -9.71
CA ARG A 299 -15.00 -12.61 -8.29
C ARG A 299 -14.75 -14.10 -8.09
N LEU A 300 -13.92 -14.41 -7.10
CA LEU A 300 -13.69 -15.80 -6.67
C LEU A 300 -14.95 -16.36 -5.98
N SER A 301 -15.07 -17.66 -5.97
CA SER A 301 -16.22 -18.33 -5.32
C SER A 301 -16.15 -18.16 -3.79
N LYS A 302 -17.30 -18.18 -3.13
CA LYS A 302 -17.38 -18.20 -1.66
C LYS A 302 -16.65 -19.39 -1.06
N GLU A 303 -16.67 -20.52 -1.75
CA GLU A 303 -15.96 -21.73 -1.35
C GLU A 303 -14.43 -21.49 -1.34
N THR A 304 -13.88 -20.88 -2.40
CA THR A 304 -12.46 -20.50 -2.45
C THR A 304 -12.09 -19.59 -1.26
N HIS A 305 -12.89 -18.56 -0.99
CA HIS A 305 -12.67 -17.68 0.18
C HIS A 305 -12.68 -18.46 1.50
N SER A 306 -13.64 -19.37 1.69
CA SER A 306 -13.74 -20.19 2.91
C SER A 306 -12.54 -21.13 3.07
N GLN A 307 -12.09 -21.75 1.98
CA GLN A 307 -10.91 -22.63 1.99
C GLN A 307 -9.64 -21.85 2.32
N LEU A 308 -9.44 -20.67 1.74
CA LEU A 308 -8.30 -19.80 2.05
C LEU A 308 -8.33 -19.29 3.49
N ALA A 309 -9.50 -19.00 4.05
CA ALA A 309 -9.64 -18.64 5.45
C ALA A 309 -9.26 -19.82 6.38
N ALA A 310 -9.73 -21.03 6.09
CA ALA A 310 -9.36 -22.22 6.85
C ALA A 310 -7.84 -22.51 6.80
N ILE A 311 -7.20 -22.35 5.65
CA ILE A 311 -5.75 -22.50 5.51
C ILE A 311 -5.01 -21.41 6.30
N TYR A 312 -5.49 -20.17 6.29
CA TYR A 312 -4.92 -19.09 7.08
C TYR A 312 -4.93 -19.44 8.57
N GLU A 313 -6.06 -19.85 9.10
CA GLU A 313 -6.23 -20.20 10.52
C GLU A 313 -5.42 -21.42 10.95
N SER A 314 -5.38 -22.46 10.10
CA SER A 314 -4.75 -23.75 10.46
C SER A 314 -3.25 -23.82 10.19
N SER A 315 -2.73 -23.03 9.25
CA SER A 315 -1.38 -23.27 8.69
C SER A 315 -0.52 -22.03 8.46
N ILE A 316 -1.12 -20.83 8.46
CA ILE A 316 -0.39 -19.59 8.13
C ILE A 316 -0.17 -18.72 9.36
N GLN A 317 -1.24 -18.45 10.11
CA GLN A 317 -1.26 -17.43 11.16
C GLN A 317 -0.16 -17.62 12.21
N GLU A 318 0.10 -18.84 12.65
CA GLU A 318 1.12 -19.17 13.67
C GLU A 318 2.56 -18.86 13.26
N HIS A 319 2.81 -18.73 11.94
CA HIS A 319 4.15 -18.48 11.40
C HIS A 319 4.43 -17.00 11.12
N ILE A 320 3.43 -16.13 11.28
CA ILE A 320 3.58 -14.69 11.03
C ILE A 320 4.35 -14.06 12.18
N ARG A 321 5.47 -13.42 11.84
CA ARG A 321 6.32 -12.67 12.78
C ARG A 321 5.97 -11.18 12.74
N GLY A 322 6.26 -10.49 13.85
CA GLY A 322 6.07 -9.05 13.98
C GLY A 322 4.64 -8.65 14.32
N LEU A 323 4.36 -7.37 14.13
CA LEU A 323 3.05 -6.78 14.41
C LEU A 323 2.00 -7.24 13.37
N VAL A 324 0.80 -7.58 13.83
CA VAL A 324 -0.31 -8.08 12.99
C VAL A 324 -1.59 -7.33 13.30
#